data_1e3dc15ce61754d8e98db640e180b057
#
_entry.id   1e3dc15ce61754d8e98db640e180b057
#
_cell.length_a   1.000
_cell.length_b   1.000
_cell.length_c   1.000
_cell.angle_alpha   90.00
_cell.angle_beta   90.00
_cell.angle_gamma   90.00
#
_symmetry.space_group_name_H-M   'P 1'
#
loop_
_entity.id
_entity.type
_entity.pdbx_description
1 polymer ?
#
loop_
_entity_poly.entity_id
_entity_poly.type
_entity_poly.pdbx_seq_one_letter_code
_entity_poly.pdbx_strand_id
1 'polypeptide(L)'
;MVPSKLGLPAGSSIRVQDAIYALVTKSANDIAVAVAEHIGGSEKNFARMMTAKAKAIGMSKTRFVNASGLHDRRQISTARDMAKLGRYSIYRYPNYYLSLIHI
;
A
#
# COMPACT_ATOMS: atom_id res chain seq x y z
N MET A 1 -4.08 -19.68 0.95
CA MET A 1 -5.07 -18.59 0.80
C MET A 1 -4.94 -17.97 -0.59
N VAL A 2 -6.05 -17.83 -1.30
CA VAL A 2 -6.06 -17.20 -2.63
C VAL A 2 -5.99 -15.68 -2.45
N PRO A 3 -5.04 -14.98 -3.10
CA PRO A 3 -4.98 -13.52 -3.02
C PRO A 3 -6.25 -12.88 -3.58
N SER A 4 -6.71 -11.82 -2.93
CA SER A 4 -7.86 -11.05 -3.40
C SER A 4 -7.51 -10.24 -4.64
N LYS A 5 -8.43 -10.20 -5.59
CA LYS A 5 -8.27 -9.48 -6.86
C LYS A 5 -9.55 -8.73 -7.22
N LEU A 6 -9.40 -7.62 -7.93
CA LEU A 6 -10.52 -6.95 -8.58
C LEU A 6 -10.83 -7.56 -9.94
N GLY A 7 -9.82 -8.12 -10.60
CA GLY A 7 -10.01 -8.85 -11.86
C GLY A 7 -10.17 -7.97 -13.08
N LEU A 8 -9.59 -6.77 -13.09
CA LEU A 8 -9.68 -5.88 -14.24
C LEU A 8 -8.86 -6.40 -15.43
N PRO A 9 -9.42 -6.35 -16.66
CA PRO A 9 -8.67 -6.72 -17.85
C PRO A 9 -7.48 -5.79 -18.08
N ALA A 10 -6.43 -6.32 -18.72
CA ALA A 10 -5.29 -5.51 -19.13
C ALA A 10 -5.73 -4.36 -20.04
N GLY A 11 -5.15 -3.18 -19.85
CA GLY A 11 -5.50 -1.99 -20.62
C GLY A 11 -6.73 -1.23 -20.12
N SER A 12 -7.41 -1.74 -19.10
CA SER A 12 -8.53 -1.05 -18.45
C SER A 12 -8.05 0.18 -17.67
N SER A 13 -8.96 1.14 -17.51
CA SER A 13 -8.74 2.30 -16.66
C SER A 13 -9.58 2.20 -15.40
N ILE A 14 -9.08 2.77 -14.30
CA ILE A 14 -9.82 2.89 -13.05
C ILE A 14 -9.51 4.25 -12.43
N ARG A 15 -10.53 4.88 -11.84
CA ARG A 15 -10.30 6.13 -11.11
C ARG A 15 -9.51 5.86 -9.84
N VAL A 16 -8.64 6.80 -9.44
CA VAL A 16 -7.82 6.67 -8.23
C VAL A 16 -8.70 6.41 -7.00
N GLN A 17 -9.82 7.10 -6.89
CA GLN A 17 -10.75 6.93 -5.78
C GLN A 17 -11.32 5.51 -5.71
N ASP A 18 -11.68 4.94 -6.85
CA ASP A 18 -12.18 3.57 -6.94
C ASP A 18 -11.08 2.55 -6.63
N ALA A 19 -9.84 2.84 -7.03
CA ALA A 19 -8.69 2.00 -6.71
C ALA A 19 -8.45 1.97 -5.20
N ILE A 20 -8.50 3.12 -4.52
CA ILE A 20 -8.34 3.20 -3.06
C ILE A 20 -9.46 2.41 -2.37
N TYR A 21 -10.70 2.59 -2.83
CA TYR A 21 -11.84 1.86 -2.27
C TYR A 21 -11.66 0.34 -2.42
N ALA A 22 -11.23 -0.12 -3.60
CA ALA A 22 -10.99 -1.54 -3.84
C ALA A 22 -9.85 -2.09 -2.97
N LEU A 23 -8.78 -1.33 -2.77
CA LEU A 23 -7.68 -1.72 -1.90
C LEU A 23 -8.13 -1.91 -0.45
N VAL A 24 -8.98 -1.00 0.04
CA VAL A 24 -9.41 -1.03 1.44
C VAL A 24 -10.49 -2.07 1.68
N THR A 25 -11.50 -2.14 0.82
CA THR A 25 -12.66 -3.01 1.03
C THR A 25 -12.43 -4.45 0.62
N LYS A 26 -11.67 -4.68 -0.44
CA LYS A 26 -11.44 -6.02 -1.01
C LYS A 26 -10.00 -6.50 -0.88
N SER A 27 -9.10 -5.67 -0.36
CA SER A 27 -7.66 -5.98 -0.32
C SER A 27 -7.16 -6.43 -1.70
N ALA A 28 -7.53 -5.68 -2.74
CA ALA A 28 -7.29 -6.06 -4.13
C ALA A 28 -5.80 -6.01 -4.48
N ASN A 29 -5.14 -7.17 -4.47
CA ASN A 29 -3.70 -7.27 -4.72
C ASN A 29 -3.33 -6.86 -6.15
N ASP A 30 -4.18 -7.12 -7.12
CA ASP A 30 -3.95 -6.70 -8.51
C ASP A 30 -3.93 -5.17 -8.66
N ILE A 31 -4.79 -4.47 -7.91
CA ILE A 31 -4.80 -3.02 -7.89
C ILE A 31 -3.54 -2.48 -7.19
N ALA A 32 -3.11 -3.10 -6.11
CA ALA A 32 -1.88 -2.70 -5.42
C ALA A 32 -0.68 -2.82 -6.36
N VAL A 33 -0.57 -3.91 -7.10
CA VAL A 33 0.51 -4.11 -8.07
C VAL A 33 0.41 -3.11 -9.22
N ALA A 34 -0.79 -2.85 -9.75
CA ALA A 34 -0.99 -1.89 -10.83
C ALA A 34 -0.57 -0.48 -10.41
N VAL A 35 -0.95 -0.04 -9.22
CA VAL A 35 -0.54 1.27 -8.67
C VAL A 35 0.97 1.32 -8.50
N ALA A 36 1.55 0.26 -7.93
CA ALA A 36 3.00 0.17 -7.74
C ALA A 36 3.77 0.27 -9.05
N GLU A 37 3.31 -0.43 -10.07
CA GLU A 37 3.94 -0.39 -11.39
C GLU A 37 3.79 0.97 -12.05
N HIS A 38 2.63 1.61 -11.90
CA HIS A 38 2.39 2.94 -12.47
C HIS A 38 3.29 4.00 -11.84
N ILE A 39 3.40 4.01 -10.52
CA ILE A 39 4.17 5.03 -9.79
C ILE A 39 5.66 4.72 -9.80
N GLY A 40 6.04 3.46 -9.57
CA GLY A 40 7.43 3.06 -9.39
C GLY A 40 8.10 2.47 -10.63
N GLY A 41 7.33 2.19 -11.69
CA GLY A 41 7.82 1.52 -12.88
C GLY A 41 7.84 -0.01 -12.75
N SER A 42 8.01 -0.52 -11.53
CA SER A 42 7.90 -1.93 -11.19
C SER A 42 7.50 -2.07 -9.72
N GLU A 43 6.91 -3.19 -9.36
CA GLU A 43 6.56 -3.44 -7.96
C GLU A 43 7.80 -3.45 -7.06
N LYS A 44 8.88 -4.02 -7.54
CA LYS A 44 10.15 -4.08 -6.80
C LYS A 44 10.69 -2.68 -6.51
N ASN A 45 10.68 -1.80 -7.51
CA ASN A 45 11.12 -0.43 -7.33
C ASN A 45 10.18 0.34 -6.40
N PHE A 46 8.89 0.12 -6.53
CA PHE A 46 7.90 0.74 -5.64
C PHE A 46 8.11 0.31 -4.18
N ALA A 47 8.42 -0.96 -3.94
CA ALA A 47 8.74 -1.45 -2.60
C ALA A 47 9.98 -0.75 -2.01
N ARG A 48 10.97 -0.44 -2.85
CA ARG A 48 12.12 0.37 -2.43
C ARG A 48 11.70 1.78 -2.06
N MET A 49 10.79 2.39 -2.84
CA MET A 49 10.24 3.71 -2.53
C MET A 49 9.46 3.69 -1.22
N MET A 50 8.66 2.64 -0.97
CA MET A 50 7.95 2.45 0.28
C MET A 50 8.91 2.38 1.47
N THR A 51 9.99 1.62 1.34
CA THR A 51 10.99 1.47 2.40
C THR A 51 11.73 2.78 2.66
N ALA A 52 12.08 3.51 1.60
CA ALA A 52 12.71 4.83 1.73
C ALA A 52 11.78 5.83 2.43
N LYS A 53 10.50 5.83 2.08
CA LYS A 53 9.49 6.67 2.73
C LYS A 53 9.31 6.29 4.20
N ALA A 54 9.29 5.00 4.49
CA ALA A 54 9.21 4.51 5.86
C ALA A 54 10.36 5.05 6.71
N LYS A 55 11.58 5.00 6.20
CA LYS A 55 12.75 5.56 6.92
C LYS A 55 12.59 7.06 7.11
N ALA A 56 12.11 7.79 6.10
CA ALA A 56 11.92 9.24 6.17
C ALA A 56 10.94 9.66 7.25
N ILE A 57 9.92 8.84 7.52
CA ILE A 57 8.93 9.12 8.57
C ILE A 57 9.26 8.48 9.93
N GLY A 58 10.45 7.89 10.06
CA GLY A 58 10.94 7.36 11.33
C GLY A 58 10.69 5.88 11.58
N MET A 59 10.24 5.13 10.58
CA MET A 59 10.05 3.69 10.67
C MET A 59 11.37 2.94 10.44
N SER A 60 12.27 3.02 11.41
CA SER A 60 13.67 2.58 11.23
C SER A 60 13.85 1.07 11.14
N LYS A 61 12.84 0.29 11.56
CA LYS A 61 12.90 -1.19 11.57
C LYS A 61 11.94 -1.82 10.58
N THR A 62 11.60 -1.09 9.51
CA THR A 62 10.63 -1.53 8.53
C THR A 62 11.29 -1.71 7.17
N ARG A 63 10.94 -2.80 6.50
CA ARG A 63 11.35 -3.08 5.13
C ARG A 63 10.18 -3.65 4.36
N PHE A 64 9.86 -3.05 3.22
CA PHE A 64 8.84 -3.52 2.31
C PHE A 64 9.48 -4.19 1.10
N VAL A 65 8.89 -5.28 0.64
CA VAL A 65 9.35 -6.00 -0.56
C VAL A 65 8.26 -6.14 -1.60
N ASN A 66 6.99 -5.88 -1.23
CA ASN A 66 5.88 -5.86 -2.18
C ASN A 66 4.88 -4.76 -1.79
N ALA A 67 3.96 -4.48 -2.71
CA ALA A 67 2.96 -3.44 -2.53
C ALA A 67 1.65 -3.96 -1.92
N SER A 68 1.44 -5.28 -1.94
CA SER A 68 0.16 -5.89 -1.57
C SER A 68 0.06 -6.32 -0.12
N GLY A 69 1.18 -6.49 0.56
CA GLY A 69 1.22 -7.05 1.90
C GLY A 69 1.20 -8.58 1.94
N LEU A 70 1.36 -9.23 0.79
CA LEU A 70 1.48 -10.68 0.76
C LEU A 70 2.72 -11.13 1.55
N HIS A 71 2.60 -12.30 2.19
CA HIS A 71 3.66 -12.79 3.06
C HIS A 71 5.00 -12.94 2.34
N ASP A 72 6.05 -12.39 2.95
CA ASP A 72 7.43 -12.55 2.52
C ASP A 72 8.31 -12.37 3.76
N ARG A 73 9.26 -13.29 3.97
CA ARG A 73 10.15 -13.26 5.13
C ARG A 73 10.98 -12.00 5.23
N ARG A 74 11.27 -11.37 4.09
CA ARG A 74 12.06 -10.14 4.04
C ARG A 74 11.23 -8.91 4.38
N GLN A 75 9.91 -9.02 4.39
CA GLN A 75 9.01 -7.90 4.71
C GLN A 75 8.78 -7.88 6.21
N ILE A 76 9.39 -6.92 6.88
CA ILE A 76 9.39 -6.82 8.34
C ILE A 76 8.99 -5.43 8.78
N SER A 77 8.40 -5.36 9.97
CA SER A 77 8.08 -4.12 10.64
C SER A 77 7.98 -4.36 12.14
N THR A 78 7.63 -3.33 12.89
CA THR A 78 7.37 -3.41 14.32
C THR A 78 6.04 -2.73 14.64
N ALA A 79 5.45 -3.05 15.79
CA ALA A 79 4.25 -2.38 16.25
C ALA A 79 4.47 -0.87 16.38
N ARG A 80 5.66 -0.46 16.85
CA ARG A 80 6.04 0.95 16.96
C ARG A 80 6.07 1.64 15.60
N ASP A 81 6.69 1.00 14.61
CA ASP A 81 6.77 1.55 13.25
C ASP A 81 5.39 1.65 12.61
N MET A 82 4.54 0.64 12.78
CA MET A 82 3.18 0.68 12.27
C MET A 82 2.35 1.78 12.94
N ALA A 83 2.57 2.04 14.23
CA ALA A 83 1.94 3.16 14.92
C ALA A 83 2.41 4.50 14.34
N LYS A 84 3.69 4.63 14.00
CA LYS A 84 4.23 5.83 13.34
C LYS A 84 3.61 6.05 11.98
N LEU A 85 3.43 4.97 11.20
CA LEU A 85 2.76 5.05 9.90
C LEU A 85 1.32 5.51 10.05
N GLY A 86 0.58 4.94 11.00
CA GLY A 86 -0.79 5.34 11.27
C GLY A 86 -0.90 6.81 11.64
N ARG A 87 -0.03 7.26 12.56
CA ARG A 87 0.01 8.67 12.97
C ARG A 87 0.32 9.59 11.80
N TYR A 88 1.32 9.25 10.99
CA TYR A 88 1.68 10.02 9.81
C TYR A 88 0.49 10.15 8.85
N SER A 89 -0.21 9.04 8.60
CA SER A 89 -1.37 9.02 7.69
C SER A 89 -2.50 9.91 8.19
N ILE A 90 -2.78 9.89 9.49
CA ILE A 90 -3.83 10.72 10.10
C ILE A 90 -3.50 12.21 9.96
N TYR A 91 -2.27 12.60 10.27
CA TYR A 91 -1.89 14.01 10.29
C TYR A 91 -1.59 14.57 8.90
N ARG A 92 -1.02 13.75 8.02
CA ARG A 92 -0.64 14.20 6.68
C ARG A 92 -1.77 14.08 5.67
N TYR A 93 -2.60 13.05 5.80
CA TYR A 93 -3.68 12.76 4.84
C TYR A 93 -5.01 12.52 5.55
N PRO A 94 -5.53 13.52 6.29
CA PRO A 94 -6.73 13.30 7.11
C PRO A 94 -7.97 12.91 6.29
N ASN A 95 -8.12 13.43 5.07
CA ASN A 95 -9.27 13.11 4.22
C ASN A 95 -9.25 11.64 3.77
N TYR A 96 -8.09 11.11 3.45
CA TYR A 96 -7.95 9.69 3.09
C TYR A 96 -8.16 8.80 4.30
N TYR A 97 -7.66 9.20 5.46
CA TYR A 97 -7.88 8.47 6.70
C TYR A 97 -9.38 8.38 7.03
N LEU A 98 -10.12 9.47 6.91
CA LEU A 98 -11.56 9.48 7.13
C LEU A 98 -12.28 8.54 6.15
N SER A 99 -11.84 8.48 4.90
CA SER A 99 -12.37 7.52 3.92
C SER A 99 -12.20 6.08 4.36
N LEU A 100 -11.05 5.75 4.98
CA LEU A 100 -10.76 4.40 5.45
C LEU A 100 -11.68 3.98 6.60
N ILE A 101 -11.99 4.88 7.53
CA ILE A 101 -12.82 4.54 8.69
C ILE A 101 -14.32 4.52 8.38
N HIS A 102 -14.75 5.08 7.26
CA HIS A 102 -16.16 5.09 6.83
C HIS A 102 -16.51 3.93 5.90
N ILE A 103 -15.58 3.05 5.65
CA ILE A 103 -15.79 1.82 4.90
C ILE A 103 -16.10 0.66 5.85
#